data_ae1aaa889dab26956d35ce0f4add1a68
#
_entry.id   ae1aaa889dab26956d35ce0f4add1a68
#
_cell.length_a   1.000
_cell.length_b   1.000
_cell.length_c   1.000
_cell.angle_alpha   90.00
_cell.angle_beta   90.00
_cell.angle_gamma   90.00
#
_symmetry.space_group_name_H-M   'P 1'
#
loop_
_entity.id
_entity.type
_entity.pdbx_description
1 polymer ?
#
loop_
_entity_poly.entity_id
_entity_poly.type
_entity_poly.pdbx_seq_one_letter_code
_entity_poly.pdbx_strand_id
1 'polypeptide(L)' 'MTVIMYDGSQIECESIEVLGDRVIINDKEVIPIVCIQRIIAKK' A
#
# COMPACT_ATOMS: atom_id res chain seq x y z
N MET A 1 8.25 -0.82 4.44
CA MET A 1 6.84 -1.16 4.72
C MET A 1 6.35 -2.17 3.71
N THR A 2 5.43 -3.01 4.14
CA THR A 2 4.87 -4.03 3.27
C THR A 2 3.37 -3.83 3.14
N VAL A 3 2.89 -3.79 1.90
CA VAL A 3 1.45 -3.70 1.62
C VAL A 3 0.96 -5.07 1.21
N ILE A 4 -0.08 -5.56 1.88
CA ILE A 4 -0.66 -6.86 1.58
C ILE A 4 -2.02 -6.65 0.92
N MET A 5 -2.15 -7.18 -0.29
CA MET A 5 -3.37 -7.06 -1.07
C MET A 5 -4.32 -8.21 -0.76
N TYR A 6 -5.60 -8.02 -1.11
CA TYR A 6 -6.59 -9.06 -0.85
C TYR A 6 -6.38 -10.32 -1.68
N ASP A 7 -5.65 -10.22 -2.79
CA ASP A 7 -5.35 -11.40 -3.61
C ASP A 7 -4.13 -12.17 -3.13
N GLY A 8 -3.52 -11.74 -2.04
CA GLY A 8 -2.35 -12.40 -1.48
C GLY A 8 -1.03 -11.78 -1.90
N SER A 9 -1.06 -10.81 -2.82
CA SER A 9 0.16 -10.14 -3.27
C SER A 9 0.75 -9.30 -2.15
N GLN A 10 2.08 -9.15 -2.16
CA GLN A 10 2.77 -8.29 -1.21
C GLN A 10 3.66 -7.32 -1.98
N ILE A 11 3.65 -6.07 -1.54
CA ILE A 11 4.46 -5.03 -2.17
C ILE A 11 5.35 -4.41 -1.11
N GLU A 12 6.68 -4.49 -1.31
CA GLU A 12 7.63 -3.80 -0.44
C GLU A 12 7.79 -2.37 -0.92
N CYS A 13 7.75 -1.43 0.02
CA CYS A 13 7.87 -0.02 -0.34
C CYS A 13 8.55 0.74 0.77
N GLU A 14 9.08 1.91 0.43
CA GLU A 14 9.76 2.78 1.39
C GLU A 14 8.83 3.85 1.95
N SER A 15 7.88 4.30 1.16
CA SER A 15 6.96 5.33 1.61
C SER A 15 5.55 5.04 1.10
N ILE A 16 4.58 5.41 1.92
CA ILE A 16 3.17 5.22 1.61
C ILE A 16 2.43 6.49 2.03
N GLU A 17 1.55 6.97 1.15
CA GLU A 17 0.69 8.09 1.46
C GLU A 17 -0.75 7.69 1.21
N VAL A 18 -1.60 7.87 2.23
CA VAL A 18 -3.02 7.53 2.12
C VAL A 18 -3.81 8.79 1.78
N LEU A 19 -4.51 8.78 0.67
CA LEU A 19 -5.28 9.90 0.18
C LEU A 19 -6.72 9.46 -0.08
N GLY A 20 -7.57 9.58 0.94
CA GLY A 20 -8.98 9.26 0.78
C GLY A 20 -9.20 7.81 0.37
N ASP A 21 -9.52 7.60 -0.90
CA ASP A 21 -9.85 6.27 -1.40
C ASP A 21 -8.69 5.60 -2.12
N ARG A 22 -7.48 6.14 -2.02
CA ARG A 22 -6.32 5.61 -2.73
C ARG A 22 -5.08 5.71 -1.86
N VAL A 23 -4.08 4.90 -2.23
CA VAL A 23 -2.79 4.89 -1.55
C VAL A 23 -1.71 5.07 -2.59
N ILE A 24 -0.78 6.00 -2.33
CA ILE A 24 0.33 6.25 -3.23
C ILE A 24 1.58 5.59 -2.64
N ILE A 25 2.19 4.72 -3.42
CA ILE A 25 3.37 3.95 -3.00
C ILE A 25 4.59 4.51 -3.68
N ASN A 26 5.61 4.86 -2.88
CA ASN A 26 6.89 5.39 -3.37
C ASN A 26 6.70 6.61 -4.26
N ASP A 27 5.67 7.42 -3.99
CA ASP A 27 5.36 8.66 -4.70
C ASP A 27 5.09 8.47 -6.19
N LYS A 28 4.81 7.25 -6.63
CA LYS A 28 4.55 7.06 -8.06
C LYS A 28 3.47 6.04 -8.37
N GLU A 29 3.26 5.04 -7.54
CA GLU A 29 2.23 4.05 -7.81
C GLU A 29 0.98 4.34 -7.01
N VAL A 30 -0.17 4.32 -7.68
CA VAL A 30 -1.45 4.60 -7.05
C VAL A 30 -2.28 3.32 -7.03
N ILE A 31 -2.73 2.93 -5.84
CA ILE A 31 -3.52 1.71 -5.65
C ILE A 31 -4.81 2.07 -4.94
N PRO A 32 -5.96 1.58 -5.43
CA PRO A 32 -7.22 1.81 -4.71
C PRO A 32 -7.17 1.18 -3.33
N ILE A 33 -7.64 1.91 -2.32
CA ILE A 33 -7.56 1.44 -0.94
C ILE A 33 -8.38 0.16 -0.74
N VAL A 34 -9.40 -0.05 -1.55
CA VAL A 34 -10.24 -1.24 -1.43
C VAL A 34 -9.51 -2.52 -1.78
N CYS A 35 -8.39 -2.40 -2.50
CA CYS A 35 -7.59 -3.58 -2.87
C CYS A 35 -6.57 -3.94 -1.79
N ILE A 36 -6.41 -3.12 -0.78
CA ILE A 36 -5.39 -3.31 0.24
C ILE A 36 -6.00 -3.94 1.47
N GLN A 37 -5.45 -5.08 1.89
CA GLN A 37 -5.92 -5.76 3.08
C GLN A 37 -5.31 -5.16 4.34
N ARG A 38 -3.97 -4.97 4.32
CA ARG A 38 -3.29 -4.37 5.46
C ARG A 38 -1.95 -3.78 5.03
N ILE A 39 -1.45 -2.90 5.85
CA ILE A 39 -0.13 -2.31 5.67
C ILE A 39 0.67 -2.60 6.93
N ILE A 40 1.85 -3.19 6.76
CA ILE A 40 2.74 -3.51 7.87
C ILE A 40 3.88 -2.51 7.87
N ALA A 41 3.95 -1.71 8.92
CA ALA A 41 5.04 -0.76 9.09
C ALA A 41 6.26 -1.50 9.61
N LYS A 42 7.42 -1.22 9.02
CA LYS A 42 8.67 -1.84 9.40
C LYS A 42 9.56 -0.77 10.01
N LYS A 43 10.14 -1.09 11.14
CA LYS A 43 11.07 -0.16 11.78
C LYS A 43 12.46 -0.27 11.21
#